data_cd5cf105346531c210256c11aa4ecb46
#
_entry.id   cd5cf105346531c210256c11aa4ecb46
#
_cell.length_a   1.000
_cell.length_b   1.000
_cell.length_c   1.000
_cell.angle_alpha   90.00
_cell.angle_beta   90.00
_cell.angle_gamma   90.00
#
_symmetry.space_group_name_H-M   'P 1'
#
loop_
_entity.id
_entity.type
_entity.pdbx_description
1 polymer ?
#
loop_
_entity_poly.entity_id
_entity_poly.type
_entity_poly.pdbx_seq_one_letter_code
_entity_poly.pdbx_strand_id
1 'polypeptide(L)'
;MEQRVLQVLLVEDDASDARLLRDMLSKEKQGSFELTHLTRMREAEIRLSEGGIDIVLLDMGLPDGHGLEILRRARAAAPTVVMIVLTGFDDEALAAGAMKEGAQDYLIKGQIENRALPQALRYAMERQRMEAEADLMRKNEVGQRDVFLSHVSHELRSPLTSICSFSSIIADGLAGQTTPQQDDYLQIILRNGEQLKAMIEDLLEVSHAQTGKLAVELQSVSVNEAVAYAVDTLKGAAKQKAITVSFLPSAYLPPAYADAMRVRQILTILVDNAVKFTPAGGTVTVSASEYKKDGSMVLVEVSDTGCGIKPEETERIFEHLYQVTDPGSAGRRGLGLGLHIAKELVVRQGGKIWVTSVPGKGSLFSFILPIFSLASLILPLLTHENEPGNLMALFVAQIESGDGSPDVPRRALDVTRMILQQCLRADSAVLLPPIGPVDDHKLFFLVANTQQRGAEIIENRILGQLGNHHEFKSDKVSVSHTFLPPMSREVNESMETFAERMAVEVREQINNIGCLQGAA
;
A
#
# COMPACT_ATOMS: atom_id res chain seq x y z
N MET A 1 19.64 26.85 30.01
CA MET A 1 19.51 26.18 28.71
C MET A 1 20.51 26.85 27.79
N GLU A 2 21.56 26.16 27.37
CA GLU A 2 22.49 26.64 26.34
C GLU A 2 21.69 26.86 25.05
N GLN A 3 21.71 28.08 24.53
CA GLN A 3 21.09 28.40 23.24
C GLN A 3 21.93 27.69 22.15
N ARG A 4 21.38 26.68 21.52
CA ARG A 4 21.97 26.00 20.35
C ARG A 4 22.19 27.05 19.26
N VAL A 5 23.39 27.11 18.70
CA VAL A 5 23.71 27.94 17.53
C VAL A 5 22.99 27.38 16.32
N LEU A 6 22.21 28.20 15.63
CA LEU A 6 21.48 27.81 14.43
C LEU A 6 22.37 27.90 13.19
N GLN A 7 22.44 26.83 12.41
CA GLN A 7 23.20 26.75 11.17
C GLN A 7 22.35 27.30 10.02
N VAL A 8 22.71 28.42 9.48
CA VAL A 8 21.98 29.11 8.40
C VAL A 8 22.76 29.01 7.10
N LEU A 9 22.15 28.48 6.06
CA LEU A 9 22.68 28.51 4.70
C LEU A 9 22.03 29.67 3.93
N LEU A 10 22.83 30.64 3.50
CA LEU A 10 22.40 31.69 2.60
C LEU A 10 22.83 31.35 1.17
N VAL A 11 21.86 31.28 0.25
CA VAL A 11 22.12 31.11 -1.18
C VAL A 11 21.70 32.39 -1.87
N GLU A 12 22.69 33.22 -2.26
CA GLU A 12 22.52 34.57 -2.77
C GLU A 12 23.71 34.93 -3.65
N ASP A 13 23.50 35.36 -4.88
CA ASP A 13 24.58 35.72 -5.80
C ASP A 13 25.00 37.19 -5.72
N ASP A 14 24.12 38.08 -5.25
CA ASP A 14 24.48 39.47 -5.00
C ASP A 14 25.28 39.63 -3.70
N ALA A 15 26.52 40.07 -3.88
CA ALA A 15 27.44 40.25 -2.74
C ALA A 15 26.98 41.35 -1.77
N SER A 16 26.21 42.32 -2.21
CA SER A 16 25.69 43.43 -1.39
C SER A 16 24.57 42.94 -0.49
N ASP A 17 23.64 42.17 -1.04
CA ASP A 17 22.52 41.55 -0.32
C ASP A 17 23.05 40.52 0.69
N ALA A 18 23.98 39.68 0.27
CA ALA A 18 24.62 38.70 1.14
C ALA A 18 25.35 39.35 2.33
N ARG A 19 26.04 40.49 2.08
CA ARG A 19 26.71 41.25 3.15
C ARG A 19 25.70 41.86 4.12
N LEU A 20 24.62 42.45 3.59
CA LEU A 20 23.56 43.05 4.41
C LEU A 20 22.91 42.01 5.34
N LEU A 21 22.53 40.86 4.82
CA LEU A 21 21.93 39.77 5.61
C LEU A 21 22.90 39.23 6.67
N ARG A 22 24.18 39.09 6.32
CA ARG A 22 25.24 38.69 7.27
C ARG A 22 25.38 39.69 8.39
N ASP A 23 25.41 41.00 8.07
CA ASP A 23 25.53 42.07 9.07
C ASP A 23 24.30 42.14 10.00
N MET A 24 23.11 41.83 9.49
CA MET A 24 21.89 41.74 10.29
C MET A 24 21.95 40.59 11.31
N LEU A 25 22.41 39.41 10.89
CA LEU A 25 22.54 38.25 11.79
C LEU A 25 23.69 38.40 12.81
N SER A 26 24.77 39.07 12.42
CA SER A 26 25.92 39.27 13.31
C SER A 26 25.68 40.28 14.46
N LYS A 27 24.69 41.17 14.30
CA LYS A 27 24.29 42.15 15.34
C LYS A 27 23.49 41.55 16.50
N GLU A 28 22.99 40.33 16.32
CA GLU A 28 22.32 39.58 17.39
C GLU A 28 23.34 39.12 18.45
N LYS A 29 22.83 38.64 19.61
CA LYS A 29 23.69 38.13 20.68
C LYS A 29 24.73 37.17 20.10
N GLN A 30 26.02 37.44 20.36
CA GLN A 30 27.13 36.63 19.82
C GLN A 30 26.84 35.14 19.94
N GLY A 31 26.86 34.44 18.80
CA GLY A 31 26.72 32.99 18.74
C GLY A 31 25.30 32.44 18.55
N SER A 32 24.30 33.26 18.19
CA SER A 32 22.94 32.76 17.93
C SER A 32 22.78 32.11 16.56
N PHE A 33 23.55 32.54 15.55
CA PHE A 33 23.51 32.07 14.17
C PHE A 33 24.92 31.89 13.62
N GLU A 34 25.14 30.83 12.88
CA GLU A 34 26.34 30.59 12.09
C GLU A 34 25.95 30.54 10.61
N LEU A 35 26.49 31.46 9.80
CA LEU A 35 26.09 31.68 8.43
C LEU A 35 27.10 31.10 7.46
N THR A 36 26.66 30.13 6.63
CA THR A 36 27.37 29.69 5.43
C THR A 36 26.75 30.37 4.21
N HIS A 37 27.58 30.96 3.35
CA HIS A 37 27.13 31.68 2.17
C HIS A 37 27.61 31.00 0.89
N LEU A 38 26.69 30.71 -0.02
CA LEU A 38 26.92 30.15 -1.35
C LEU A 38 26.24 31.02 -2.41
N THR A 39 26.77 30.99 -3.64
CA THR A 39 26.29 31.86 -4.73
C THR A 39 25.54 31.11 -5.82
N ARG A 40 25.46 29.77 -5.72
CA ARG A 40 24.83 28.90 -6.72
C ARG A 40 24.02 27.80 -6.08
N MET A 41 22.89 27.44 -6.68
CA MET A 41 22.04 26.37 -6.20
C MET A 41 22.74 25.01 -6.21
N ARG A 42 23.56 24.71 -7.24
CA ARG A 42 24.31 23.45 -7.32
C ARG A 42 25.25 23.22 -6.12
N GLU A 43 25.90 24.27 -5.64
CA GLU A 43 26.75 24.19 -4.44
C GLU A 43 25.90 23.99 -3.18
N ALA A 44 24.73 24.65 -3.14
CA ALA A 44 23.79 24.52 -2.03
C ALA A 44 23.20 23.10 -1.95
N GLU A 45 22.88 22.46 -3.06
CA GLU A 45 22.41 21.07 -3.09
C GLU A 45 23.42 20.11 -2.44
N ILE A 46 24.69 20.24 -2.80
CA ILE A 46 25.76 19.43 -2.22
C ILE A 46 25.83 19.68 -0.71
N ARG A 47 25.88 20.96 -0.29
CA ARG A 47 25.98 21.32 1.14
C ARG A 47 24.76 20.86 1.94
N LEU A 48 23.56 20.91 1.36
CA LEU A 48 22.32 20.44 1.98
C LEU A 48 22.31 18.92 2.15
N SER A 49 22.83 18.17 1.17
CA SER A 49 22.91 16.71 1.24
C SER A 49 23.87 16.22 2.34
N GLU A 50 24.88 17.02 2.73
CA GLU A 50 25.79 16.72 3.83
C GLU A 50 25.10 16.84 5.21
N GLY A 51 23.95 17.51 5.28
CA GLY A 51 23.19 17.73 6.52
C GLY A 51 23.77 18.81 7.43
N GLY A 52 23.16 18.97 8.60
CA GLY A 52 23.62 19.92 9.62
C GLY A 52 23.24 21.39 9.36
N ILE A 53 22.36 21.67 8.40
CA ILE A 53 21.74 22.98 8.18
C ILE A 53 20.37 23.02 8.86
N ASP A 54 20.09 24.06 9.63
CA ASP A 54 18.81 24.26 10.29
C ASP A 54 17.84 25.11 9.43
N ILE A 55 18.39 26.15 8.76
CA ILE A 55 17.60 27.12 7.96
C ILE A 55 18.31 27.41 6.64
N VAL A 56 17.54 27.54 5.56
CA VAL A 56 18.00 28.06 4.27
C VAL A 56 17.33 29.41 4.00
N LEU A 57 18.14 30.42 3.74
CA LEU A 57 17.74 31.68 3.12
C LEU A 57 18.04 31.57 1.62
N LEU A 58 17.02 31.55 0.80
CA LEU A 58 17.11 31.17 -0.62
C LEU A 58 16.66 32.30 -1.53
N ASP A 59 17.59 32.86 -2.29
CA ASP A 59 17.22 33.77 -3.37
C ASP A 59 16.58 33.02 -4.53
N MET A 60 15.53 33.61 -5.11
CA MET A 60 14.79 33.04 -6.22
C MET A 60 15.37 33.40 -7.60
N GLY A 61 16.44 34.18 -7.64
CA GLY A 61 17.11 34.63 -8.87
C GLY A 61 18.59 34.30 -8.89
N LEU A 62 18.96 33.01 -8.91
CA LEU A 62 20.34 32.55 -8.95
C LEU A 62 20.88 32.36 -10.37
N PRO A 63 22.20 32.41 -10.59
CA PRO A 63 22.81 32.24 -11.94
C PRO A 63 22.52 30.88 -12.58
N ASP A 64 22.18 29.85 -11.79
CA ASP A 64 21.98 28.47 -12.23
C ASP A 64 20.54 27.95 -12.02
N GLY A 65 19.56 28.89 -11.83
CA GLY A 65 18.13 28.56 -11.78
C GLY A 65 17.25 29.76 -11.42
N HIS A 66 15.95 29.69 -11.65
CA HIS A 66 15.02 30.79 -11.37
C HIS A 66 13.69 30.33 -10.77
N GLY A 67 13.12 31.15 -9.91
CA GLY A 67 11.77 30.98 -9.40
C GLY A 67 11.57 29.69 -8.60
N LEU A 68 10.38 29.10 -8.68
CA LEU A 68 9.97 27.93 -7.88
C LEU A 68 10.82 26.68 -8.13
N GLU A 69 11.52 26.59 -9.26
CA GLU A 69 12.43 25.48 -9.55
C GLU A 69 13.57 25.39 -8.53
N ILE A 70 14.14 26.54 -8.13
CA ILE A 70 15.21 26.60 -7.11
C ILE A 70 14.70 26.03 -5.79
N LEU A 71 13.49 26.43 -5.36
CA LEU A 71 12.88 25.93 -4.14
C LEU A 71 12.65 24.42 -4.19
N ARG A 72 12.15 23.88 -5.31
CA ARG A 72 11.96 22.44 -5.49
C ARG A 72 13.27 21.66 -5.37
N ARG A 73 14.34 22.16 -5.99
CA ARG A 73 15.67 21.58 -5.92
C ARG A 73 16.20 21.58 -4.48
N ALA A 74 16.10 22.72 -3.77
CA ALA A 74 16.48 22.81 -2.37
C ALA A 74 15.69 21.85 -1.48
N ARG A 75 14.36 21.75 -1.71
CA ARG A 75 13.47 20.82 -1.00
C ARG A 75 13.81 19.37 -1.25
N ALA A 76 14.13 19.00 -2.49
CA ALA A 76 14.56 17.64 -2.83
C ALA A 76 15.85 17.25 -2.12
N ALA A 77 16.82 18.19 -2.01
CA ALA A 77 18.09 17.96 -1.30
C ALA A 77 17.92 17.89 0.23
N ALA A 78 16.99 18.65 0.80
CA ALA A 78 16.77 18.70 2.25
C ALA A 78 15.29 18.90 2.61
N PRO A 79 14.46 17.82 2.60
CA PRO A 79 13.01 17.93 2.78
C PRO A 79 12.55 18.48 4.12
N THR A 80 13.36 18.35 5.18
CA THR A 80 13.01 18.71 6.56
C THR A 80 13.58 20.05 7.04
N VAL A 81 14.40 20.70 6.22
CA VAL A 81 15.04 21.97 6.58
C VAL A 81 14.08 23.13 6.38
N VAL A 82 14.11 24.12 7.29
CA VAL A 82 13.34 25.38 7.16
C VAL A 82 13.82 26.15 5.95
N MET A 83 12.91 26.49 5.03
CA MET A 83 13.22 27.28 3.84
C MET A 83 12.50 28.62 3.87
N ILE A 84 13.27 29.69 3.88
CA ILE A 84 12.78 31.08 3.79
C ILE A 84 13.27 31.66 2.48
N VAL A 85 12.32 32.12 1.67
CA VAL A 85 12.59 32.62 0.33
C VAL A 85 12.86 34.12 0.38
N LEU A 86 13.87 34.58 -0.35
CA LEU A 86 14.17 35.99 -0.57
C LEU A 86 13.61 36.42 -1.92
N THR A 87 12.73 37.43 -1.96
CA THR A 87 12.06 37.91 -3.18
C THR A 87 12.32 39.38 -3.41
N GLY A 88 12.28 39.82 -4.69
CA GLY A 88 12.28 41.23 -5.04
C GLY A 88 10.94 41.93 -4.73
N PHE A 89 10.92 43.26 -4.90
CA PHE A 89 9.81 44.14 -4.49
C PHE A 89 8.49 43.87 -5.25
N ASP A 90 8.52 43.27 -6.46
CA ASP A 90 7.36 43.12 -7.36
C ASP A 90 6.86 41.69 -7.50
N ASP A 91 7.33 40.73 -6.68
CA ASP A 91 7.09 39.27 -6.88
C ASP A 91 6.11 38.65 -5.88
N GLU A 92 4.99 39.30 -5.54
CA GLU A 92 3.95 38.74 -4.65
C GLU A 92 3.42 37.37 -5.16
N ALA A 93 3.29 37.20 -6.48
CA ALA A 93 2.84 35.94 -7.06
C ALA A 93 3.85 34.80 -6.83
N LEU A 94 5.15 35.10 -6.89
CA LEU A 94 6.23 34.16 -6.64
C LEU A 94 6.29 33.77 -5.15
N ALA A 95 6.12 34.75 -4.26
CA ALA A 95 6.06 34.52 -2.82
C ALA A 95 4.87 33.61 -2.44
N ALA A 96 3.68 33.88 -2.98
CA ALA A 96 2.50 33.02 -2.77
C ALA A 96 2.68 31.60 -3.35
N GLY A 97 3.38 31.48 -4.49
CA GLY A 97 3.76 30.22 -5.10
C GLY A 97 4.74 29.43 -4.20
N ALA A 98 5.74 30.09 -3.67
CA ALA A 98 6.74 29.48 -2.78
C ALA A 98 6.12 28.91 -1.49
N MET A 99 5.16 29.62 -0.91
CA MET A 99 4.42 29.13 0.26
C MET A 99 3.63 27.85 -0.04
N LYS A 100 3.02 27.75 -1.23
CA LYS A 100 2.32 26.52 -1.67
C LYS A 100 3.27 25.34 -1.93
N GLU A 101 4.48 25.62 -2.38
CA GLU A 101 5.55 24.64 -2.63
C GLU A 101 6.32 24.28 -1.34
N GLY A 102 5.89 24.79 -0.19
CA GLY A 102 6.40 24.39 1.13
C GLY A 102 7.47 25.30 1.73
N ALA A 103 7.71 26.51 1.23
CA ALA A 103 8.48 27.50 1.97
C ALA A 103 7.75 27.85 3.27
N GLN A 104 8.49 28.01 4.36
CA GLN A 104 7.91 28.36 5.67
C GLN A 104 7.63 29.84 5.79
N ASP A 105 8.39 30.68 5.10
CA ASP A 105 8.19 32.12 5.06
C ASP A 105 8.89 32.74 3.82
N TYR A 106 8.61 33.99 3.56
CA TYR A 106 9.31 34.79 2.56
C TYR A 106 9.68 36.16 3.10
N LEU A 107 10.76 36.74 2.59
CA LEU A 107 11.26 38.05 2.95
C LEU A 107 11.50 38.87 1.68
N ILE A 108 10.99 40.10 1.67
CA ILE A 108 11.16 41.01 0.54
C ILE A 108 12.49 41.77 0.71
N LYS A 109 13.40 41.58 -0.26
CA LYS A 109 14.67 42.31 -0.32
C LYS A 109 14.41 43.81 -0.29
N GLY A 110 15.19 44.56 0.48
CA GLY A 110 15.01 46.01 0.64
C GLY A 110 13.97 46.46 1.68
N GLN A 111 13.10 45.57 2.17
CA GLN A 111 12.18 45.85 3.28
C GLN A 111 12.59 45.17 4.60
N ILE A 112 13.66 44.39 4.57
CA ILE A 112 14.14 43.66 5.77
C ILE A 112 14.73 44.62 6.76
N GLU A 113 14.05 44.91 7.86
CA GLU A 113 14.58 45.66 8.95
C GLU A 113 15.59 44.83 9.77
N ASN A 114 16.61 45.48 10.36
CA ASN A 114 17.69 44.83 11.10
C ASN A 114 17.24 43.84 12.20
N ARG A 115 16.05 44.01 12.77
CA ARG A 115 15.49 43.12 13.80
C ARG A 115 14.48 42.08 13.25
N ALA A 116 13.97 42.28 12.04
CA ALA A 116 12.94 41.42 11.46
C ALA A 116 13.53 40.08 11.05
N LEU A 117 14.73 40.03 10.43
CA LEU A 117 15.34 38.80 9.95
C LEU A 117 15.60 37.78 11.08
N PRO A 118 16.32 38.11 12.18
CA PRO A 118 16.54 37.16 13.27
C PRO A 118 15.25 36.67 13.92
N GLN A 119 14.21 37.53 13.99
CA GLN A 119 12.92 37.15 14.51
C GLN A 119 12.18 36.16 13.55
N ALA A 120 12.18 36.45 12.25
CA ALA A 120 11.58 35.57 11.26
C ALA A 120 12.19 34.16 11.26
N LEU A 121 13.56 34.10 11.35
CA LEU A 121 14.26 32.82 11.47
C LEU A 121 13.83 32.03 12.72
N ARG A 122 13.75 32.69 13.87
CA ARG A 122 13.32 32.06 15.12
C ARG A 122 11.87 31.58 15.06
N TYR A 123 10.95 32.41 14.53
CA TYR A 123 9.55 32.04 14.39
C TYR A 123 9.36 30.87 13.43
N ALA A 124 10.05 30.86 12.29
CA ALA A 124 10.00 29.76 11.34
C ALA A 124 10.48 28.43 11.97
N MET A 125 11.57 28.45 12.72
CA MET A 125 12.08 27.30 13.47
C MET A 125 11.11 26.82 14.56
N GLU A 126 10.56 27.76 15.34
CA GLU A 126 9.61 27.42 16.40
C GLU A 126 8.33 26.81 15.85
N ARG A 127 7.82 27.37 14.75
CA ARG A 127 6.65 26.85 14.04
C ARG A 127 6.89 25.44 13.51
N GLN A 128 8.01 25.19 12.84
CA GLN A 128 8.37 23.87 12.36
C GLN A 128 8.51 22.85 13.50
N ARG A 129 9.14 23.27 14.61
CA ARG A 129 9.26 22.43 15.80
C ARG A 129 7.90 22.06 16.38
N MET A 130 6.98 23.04 16.51
CA MET A 130 5.62 22.79 17.01
C MET A 130 4.83 21.88 16.08
N GLU A 131 4.96 22.06 14.76
CA GLU A 131 4.34 21.18 13.76
C GLU A 131 4.91 19.74 13.86
N ALA A 132 6.22 19.58 13.97
CA ALA A 132 6.85 18.27 14.13
C ALA A 132 6.48 17.59 15.47
N GLU A 133 6.40 18.34 16.58
CA GLU A 133 5.96 17.84 17.89
C GLU A 133 4.47 17.42 17.83
N ALA A 134 3.61 18.19 17.17
CA ALA A 134 2.20 17.87 17.00
C ALA A 134 2.01 16.59 16.15
N ASP A 135 2.77 16.44 15.07
CA ASP A 135 2.75 15.24 14.24
C ASP A 135 3.25 14.00 15.00
N LEU A 136 4.31 14.16 15.79
CA LEU A 136 4.83 13.08 16.64
C LEU A 136 3.81 12.68 17.71
N MET A 137 3.16 13.64 18.36
CA MET A 137 2.11 13.37 19.34
C MET A 137 0.94 12.63 18.68
N ARG A 138 0.50 13.07 17.51
CA ARG A 138 -0.59 12.42 16.76
C ARG A 138 -0.22 10.98 16.39
N LYS A 139 1.01 10.74 15.90
CA LYS A 139 1.50 9.38 15.60
C LYS A 139 1.55 8.49 16.84
N ASN A 140 2.02 9.03 17.97
CA ASN A 140 2.08 8.31 19.24
C ASN A 140 0.67 7.96 19.77
N GLU A 141 -0.28 8.89 19.70
CA GLU A 141 -1.67 8.67 20.13
C GLU A 141 -2.32 7.56 19.30
N VAL A 142 -2.17 7.62 17.97
CA VAL A 142 -2.67 6.58 17.06
C VAL A 142 -2.01 5.22 17.37
N GLY A 143 -0.69 5.20 17.61
CA GLY A 143 0.04 3.99 17.96
C GLY A 143 -0.41 3.38 19.31
N GLN A 144 -0.62 4.21 20.34
CA GLN A 144 -1.11 3.74 21.65
C GLN A 144 -2.53 3.17 21.55
N ARG A 145 -3.40 3.82 20.78
CA ARG A 145 -4.77 3.32 20.52
C ARG A 145 -4.76 1.96 19.84
N ASP A 146 -3.87 1.74 18.88
CA ASP A 146 -3.74 0.47 18.18
C ASP A 146 -3.27 -0.66 19.13
N VAL A 147 -2.25 -0.40 19.94
CA VAL A 147 -1.76 -1.36 20.94
C VAL A 147 -2.87 -1.71 21.95
N PHE A 148 -3.62 -0.70 22.42
CA PHE A 148 -4.74 -0.92 23.33
C PHE A 148 -5.84 -1.79 22.71
N LEU A 149 -6.28 -1.47 21.49
CA LEU A 149 -7.31 -2.25 20.78
C LEU A 149 -6.85 -3.68 20.49
N SER A 150 -5.58 -3.87 20.12
CA SER A 150 -5.00 -5.20 19.90
C SER A 150 -5.02 -6.04 21.16
N HIS A 151 -4.61 -5.45 22.30
CA HIS A 151 -4.63 -6.13 23.60
C HIS A 151 -6.05 -6.51 24.04
N VAL A 152 -6.98 -5.54 24.00
CA VAL A 152 -8.40 -5.77 24.37
C VAL A 152 -9.02 -6.86 23.51
N SER A 153 -8.74 -6.86 22.21
CA SER A 153 -9.27 -7.88 21.29
C SER A 153 -8.75 -9.26 21.59
N HIS A 154 -7.47 -9.39 21.96
CA HIS A 154 -6.90 -10.67 22.40
C HIS A 154 -7.57 -11.16 23.68
N GLU A 155 -7.73 -10.28 24.66
CA GLU A 155 -8.36 -10.60 25.95
C GLU A 155 -9.86 -10.94 25.81
N LEU A 156 -10.56 -10.39 24.81
CA LEU A 156 -11.95 -10.73 24.53
C LEU A 156 -12.09 -12.03 23.72
N ARG A 157 -11.15 -12.30 22.79
CA ARG A 157 -11.19 -13.50 21.94
C ARG A 157 -11.10 -14.80 22.76
N SER A 158 -10.24 -14.83 23.78
CA SER A 158 -10.00 -16.02 24.60
C SER A 158 -11.26 -16.52 25.33
N PRO A 159 -11.95 -15.71 26.16
CA PRO A 159 -13.17 -16.16 26.84
C PRO A 159 -14.30 -16.46 25.85
N LEU A 160 -14.41 -15.70 24.75
CA LEU A 160 -15.42 -15.93 23.74
C LEU A 160 -15.22 -17.26 23.02
N THR A 161 -13.97 -17.60 22.68
CA THR A 161 -13.64 -18.92 22.11
C THR A 161 -14.03 -20.03 23.05
N SER A 162 -13.78 -19.89 24.37
CA SER A 162 -14.18 -20.87 25.37
C SER A 162 -15.71 -21.02 25.44
N ILE A 163 -16.46 -19.91 25.47
CA ILE A 163 -17.94 -19.92 25.48
C ILE A 163 -18.48 -20.66 24.24
N CYS A 164 -17.99 -20.30 23.04
CA CYS A 164 -18.43 -20.94 21.81
C CYS A 164 -18.06 -22.42 21.79
N SER A 165 -16.84 -22.80 22.19
CA SER A 165 -16.39 -24.18 22.18
C SER A 165 -17.22 -25.07 23.14
N PHE A 166 -17.46 -24.64 24.38
CA PHE A 166 -18.29 -25.40 25.31
C PHE A 166 -19.76 -25.44 24.86
N SER A 167 -20.29 -24.36 24.33
CA SER A 167 -21.64 -24.35 23.77
C SER A 167 -21.78 -25.31 22.58
N SER A 168 -20.76 -25.41 21.72
CA SER A 168 -20.74 -26.38 20.61
C SER A 168 -20.68 -27.80 21.11
N ILE A 169 -19.80 -28.11 22.08
CA ILE A 169 -19.68 -29.44 22.69
C ILE A 169 -21.04 -29.92 23.25
N ILE A 170 -21.79 -29.02 23.91
CA ILE A 170 -23.11 -29.34 24.44
C ILE A 170 -24.13 -29.53 23.32
N ALA A 171 -24.13 -28.63 22.30
CA ALA A 171 -25.05 -28.71 21.16
C ALA A 171 -24.83 -29.96 20.31
N ASP A 172 -23.59 -30.45 20.19
CA ASP A 172 -23.19 -31.67 19.48
C ASP A 172 -23.51 -32.94 20.27
N GLY A 173 -24.07 -32.81 21.49
CA GLY A 173 -24.44 -33.94 22.34
C GLY A 173 -23.26 -34.65 23.03
N LEU A 174 -22.03 -34.12 22.92
CA LEU A 174 -20.82 -34.73 23.48
C LEU A 174 -20.81 -34.67 25.02
N ALA A 175 -21.57 -33.77 25.63
CA ALA A 175 -21.74 -33.64 27.08
C ALA A 175 -23.05 -34.28 27.62
N GLY A 176 -23.78 -35.00 26.77
CA GLY A 176 -25.09 -35.58 27.06
C GLY A 176 -26.18 -35.05 26.13
N GLN A 177 -27.37 -35.69 26.16
CA GLN A 177 -28.48 -35.23 25.29
C GLN A 177 -29.10 -33.93 25.81
N THR A 178 -29.38 -33.02 24.92
CA THR A 178 -30.06 -31.76 25.18
C THR A 178 -31.56 -31.86 24.85
N THR A 179 -32.37 -31.04 25.51
CA THR A 179 -33.78 -30.87 25.12
C THR A 179 -33.87 -29.92 23.92
N PRO A 180 -34.95 -30.00 23.11
CA PRO A 180 -35.13 -29.07 21.97
C PRO A 180 -35.03 -27.58 22.38
N GLN A 181 -35.53 -27.23 23.56
CA GLN A 181 -35.42 -25.87 24.08
C GLN A 181 -33.98 -25.45 24.45
N GLN A 182 -33.18 -26.39 24.94
CA GLN A 182 -31.76 -26.16 25.21
C GLN A 182 -30.98 -25.99 23.92
N ASP A 183 -31.30 -26.78 22.89
CA ASP A 183 -30.69 -26.63 21.57
C ASP A 183 -30.96 -25.24 20.97
N ASP A 184 -32.21 -24.74 21.06
CA ASP A 184 -32.55 -23.38 20.64
C ASP A 184 -31.69 -22.33 21.35
N TYR A 185 -31.53 -22.46 22.68
CA TYR A 185 -30.69 -21.53 23.44
C TYR A 185 -29.21 -21.61 23.05
N LEU A 186 -28.68 -22.80 22.84
CA LEU A 186 -27.30 -23.02 22.42
C LEU A 186 -27.06 -22.40 21.03
N GLN A 187 -27.99 -22.56 20.10
CA GLN A 187 -27.90 -21.92 18.78
C GLN A 187 -27.90 -20.39 18.88
N ILE A 188 -28.65 -19.81 19.81
CA ILE A 188 -28.65 -18.37 20.05
C ILE A 188 -27.28 -17.94 20.62
N ILE A 189 -26.72 -18.67 21.59
CA ILE A 189 -25.42 -18.37 22.20
C ILE A 189 -24.31 -18.44 21.13
N LEU A 190 -24.26 -19.52 20.34
CA LEU A 190 -23.28 -19.71 19.30
C LEU A 190 -23.33 -18.60 18.26
N ARG A 191 -24.54 -18.25 17.80
CA ARG A 191 -24.74 -17.15 16.82
C ARG A 191 -24.25 -15.80 17.37
N ASN A 192 -24.58 -15.47 18.63
CA ASN A 192 -24.11 -14.23 19.24
C ASN A 192 -22.59 -14.26 19.48
N GLY A 193 -22.02 -15.41 19.82
CA GLY A 193 -20.58 -15.60 19.94
C GLY A 193 -19.83 -15.35 18.66
N GLU A 194 -20.26 -15.94 17.55
CA GLU A 194 -19.66 -15.72 16.23
C GLU A 194 -19.83 -14.25 15.78
N GLN A 195 -20.98 -13.65 16.06
CA GLN A 195 -21.19 -12.22 15.75
C GLN A 195 -20.23 -11.32 16.54
N LEU A 196 -20.01 -11.59 17.83
CA LEU A 196 -19.08 -10.80 18.65
C LEU A 196 -17.62 -11.00 18.21
N LYS A 197 -17.24 -12.21 17.80
CA LYS A 197 -15.93 -12.52 17.25
C LYS A 197 -15.68 -11.70 15.97
N ALA A 198 -16.61 -11.71 15.04
CA ALA A 198 -16.52 -10.90 13.82
C ALA A 198 -16.39 -9.40 14.12
N MET A 199 -17.15 -8.88 15.11
CA MET A 199 -17.07 -7.48 15.53
C MET A 199 -15.70 -7.11 16.10
N ILE A 200 -15.05 -8.00 16.86
CA ILE A 200 -13.71 -7.80 17.42
C ILE A 200 -12.67 -7.80 16.28
N GLU A 201 -12.81 -8.70 15.30
CA GLU A 201 -11.93 -8.77 14.13
C GLU A 201 -12.04 -7.52 13.26
N ASP A 202 -13.27 -7.07 12.97
CA ASP A 202 -13.54 -5.82 12.24
C ASP A 202 -12.89 -4.60 12.93
N LEU A 203 -13.02 -4.50 14.26
CA LEU A 203 -12.45 -3.39 15.04
C LEU A 203 -10.93 -3.35 14.97
N LEU A 204 -10.27 -4.52 15.06
CA LEU A 204 -8.82 -4.65 14.89
C LEU A 204 -8.39 -4.23 13.50
N GLU A 205 -9.12 -4.67 12.48
CA GLU A 205 -8.77 -4.37 11.10
C GLU A 205 -8.84 -2.88 10.79
N VAL A 206 -9.86 -2.20 11.31
CA VAL A 206 -9.95 -0.73 11.22
C VAL A 206 -8.79 -0.05 11.93
N SER A 207 -8.40 -0.52 13.12
CA SER A 207 -7.24 0.01 13.84
C SER A 207 -5.95 -0.15 13.02
N HIS A 208 -5.72 -1.35 12.49
CA HIS A 208 -4.57 -1.62 11.62
C HIS A 208 -4.58 -0.79 10.32
N ALA A 209 -5.76 -0.51 9.76
CA ALA A 209 -5.90 0.37 8.62
C ALA A 209 -5.48 1.81 8.95
N GLN A 210 -5.90 2.35 10.09
CA GLN A 210 -5.54 3.70 10.53
C GLN A 210 -4.06 3.87 10.86
N THR A 211 -3.40 2.82 11.37
CA THR A 211 -1.97 2.84 11.73
C THR A 211 -1.03 2.49 10.58
N GLY A 212 -1.56 2.22 9.38
CA GLY A 212 -0.75 1.79 8.22
C GLY A 212 -0.24 0.35 8.31
N LYS A 213 -0.58 -0.40 9.36
CA LYS A 213 -0.15 -1.79 9.59
C LYS A 213 -0.94 -2.83 8.78
N LEU A 214 -2.00 -2.41 8.09
CA LEU A 214 -2.74 -3.29 7.19
C LEU A 214 -1.86 -3.58 5.97
N ALA A 215 -1.04 -4.62 6.06
CA ALA A 215 -0.23 -5.07 4.95
C ALA A 215 -1.12 -5.64 3.84
N VAL A 216 -0.75 -5.35 2.59
CA VAL A 216 -1.37 -5.88 1.37
C VAL A 216 -0.28 -6.54 0.55
N GLU A 217 -0.44 -7.81 0.25
CA GLU A 217 0.48 -8.59 -0.59
C GLU A 217 -0.03 -8.62 -2.02
N LEU A 218 0.38 -7.64 -2.82
CA LEU A 218 -0.05 -7.53 -4.21
C LEU A 218 0.55 -8.65 -5.07
N GLN A 219 -0.32 -9.39 -5.77
CA GLN A 219 0.03 -10.49 -6.65
C GLN A 219 -0.96 -10.59 -7.82
N SER A 220 -0.70 -11.51 -8.76
CA SER A 220 -1.67 -11.84 -9.82
C SER A 220 -2.84 -12.62 -9.22
N VAL A 221 -4.04 -12.07 -9.29
CA VAL A 221 -5.26 -12.65 -8.70
C VAL A 221 -6.33 -12.88 -9.77
N SER A 222 -6.82 -14.10 -9.86
CA SER A 222 -8.03 -14.44 -10.63
C SER A 222 -9.27 -13.91 -9.91
N VAL A 223 -9.84 -12.81 -10.43
CA VAL A 223 -11.05 -12.21 -9.86
C VAL A 223 -12.24 -13.16 -9.97
N ASN A 224 -12.33 -13.93 -11.07
CA ASN A 224 -13.40 -14.94 -11.23
C ASN A 224 -13.37 -15.99 -10.10
N GLU A 225 -12.19 -16.48 -9.71
CA GLU A 225 -12.07 -17.45 -8.61
C GLU A 225 -12.42 -16.82 -7.25
N ALA A 226 -12.03 -15.57 -7.03
CA ALA A 226 -12.36 -14.87 -5.79
C ALA A 226 -13.89 -14.64 -5.66
N VAL A 227 -14.55 -14.29 -6.76
CA VAL A 227 -16.02 -14.14 -6.80
C VAL A 227 -16.71 -15.50 -6.58
N ALA A 228 -16.27 -16.55 -7.27
CA ALA A 228 -16.83 -17.90 -7.08
C ALA A 228 -16.73 -18.34 -5.62
N TYR A 229 -15.59 -18.14 -4.98
CA TYR A 229 -15.40 -18.44 -3.56
C TYR A 229 -16.38 -17.68 -2.64
N ALA A 230 -16.52 -16.37 -2.83
CA ALA A 230 -17.43 -15.55 -2.01
C ALA A 230 -18.90 -15.95 -2.18
N VAL A 231 -19.31 -16.22 -3.42
CA VAL A 231 -20.66 -16.69 -3.75
C VAL A 231 -20.94 -18.05 -3.11
N ASP A 232 -20.01 -19.02 -3.23
CA ASP A 232 -20.17 -20.36 -2.65
C ASP A 232 -20.24 -20.31 -1.12
N THR A 233 -19.43 -19.47 -0.47
CA THR A 233 -19.45 -19.29 0.99
C THR A 233 -20.81 -18.82 1.50
N LEU A 234 -21.49 -17.95 0.75
CA LEU A 234 -22.74 -17.33 1.18
C LEU A 234 -24.01 -18.00 0.63
N LYS A 235 -23.88 -19.00 -0.25
CA LYS A 235 -25.04 -19.76 -0.80
C LYS A 235 -25.94 -20.35 0.28
N GLY A 236 -25.36 -20.87 1.37
CA GLY A 236 -26.12 -21.46 2.48
C GLY A 236 -27.02 -20.43 3.16
N ALA A 237 -26.48 -19.28 3.52
CA ALA A 237 -27.19 -18.18 4.17
C ALA A 237 -28.26 -17.59 3.24
N ALA A 238 -27.96 -17.43 1.96
CA ALA A 238 -28.91 -16.95 0.96
C ALA A 238 -30.10 -17.91 0.77
N LYS A 239 -29.83 -19.22 0.71
CA LYS A 239 -30.87 -20.26 0.60
C LYS A 239 -31.83 -20.26 1.79
N GLN A 240 -31.32 -20.07 3.01
CA GLN A 240 -32.15 -19.95 4.22
C GLN A 240 -33.12 -18.77 4.15
N LYS A 241 -32.77 -17.71 3.43
CA LYS A 241 -33.60 -16.52 3.19
C LYS A 241 -34.42 -16.59 1.89
N ALA A 242 -34.38 -17.70 1.15
CA ALA A 242 -34.96 -17.83 -0.18
C ALA A 242 -34.48 -16.76 -1.19
N ILE A 243 -33.18 -16.39 -1.11
CA ILE A 243 -32.53 -15.44 -2.02
C ILE A 243 -31.73 -16.21 -3.05
N THR A 244 -31.85 -15.82 -4.34
CA THR A 244 -31.04 -16.38 -5.42
C THR A 244 -29.74 -15.59 -5.56
N VAL A 245 -28.59 -16.25 -5.39
CA VAL A 245 -27.28 -15.64 -5.63
C VAL A 245 -26.69 -16.24 -6.91
N SER A 246 -26.29 -15.39 -7.84
CA SER A 246 -25.72 -15.79 -9.14
C SER A 246 -24.40 -15.07 -9.39
N PHE A 247 -23.50 -15.76 -10.10
CA PHE A 247 -22.25 -15.21 -10.60
C PHE A 247 -22.25 -15.27 -12.13
N LEU A 248 -21.88 -14.17 -12.77
CA LEU A 248 -21.72 -14.04 -14.21
C LEU A 248 -20.21 -13.94 -14.52
N PRO A 249 -19.51 -15.06 -14.76
CA PRO A 249 -18.10 -15.04 -15.06
C PRO A 249 -17.83 -14.45 -16.44
N SER A 250 -16.75 -13.68 -16.56
CA SER A 250 -16.22 -13.24 -17.86
C SER A 250 -15.18 -14.24 -18.37
N ALA A 251 -15.31 -14.69 -19.62
CA ALA A 251 -14.43 -15.70 -20.20
C ALA A 251 -12.98 -15.22 -20.40
N TYR A 252 -12.77 -13.90 -20.56
CA TYR A 252 -11.49 -13.28 -20.88
C TYR A 252 -11.14 -12.14 -19.92
N LEU A 253 -11.36 -12.35 -18.63
CA LEU A 253 -11.01 -11.35 -17.64
C LEU A 253 -9.51 -11.44 -17.29
N PRO A 254 -8.72 -10.38 -17.51
CA PRO A 254 -7.33 -10.36 -17.07
C PRO A 254 -7.24 -10.44 -15.54
N PRO A 255 -6.17 -11.04 -14.98
CA PRO A 255 -5.97 -11.07 -13.54
C PRO A 255 -5.77 -9.65 -12.99
N ALA A 256 -6.20 -9.42 -11.76
CA ALA A 256 -5.98 -8.17 -11.05
C ALA A 256 -4.62 -8.19 -10.32
N TYR A 257 -3.98 -7.04 -10.18
CA TYR A 257 -2.82 -6.84 -9.30
C TYR A 257 -3.33 -6.48 -7.91
N ALA A 258 -3.52 -7.49 -7.09
CA ALA A 258 -4.24 -7.37 -5.83
C ALA A 258 -3.77 -8.41 -4.80
N ASP A 259 -4.29 -8.35 -3.59
CA ASP A 259 -4.14 -9.37 -2.56
C ASP A 259 -5.34 -10.32 -2.59
N ALA A 260 -5.09 -11.61 -2.83
CA ALA A 260 -6.15 -12.62 -3.01
C ALA A 260 -7.05 -12.77 -1.76
N MET A 261 -6.48 -12.69 -0.56
CA MET A 261 -7.24 -12.78 0.70
C MET A 261 -8.11 -11.53 0.87
N ARG A 262 -7.57 -10.37 0.57
CA ARG A 262 -8.28 -9.09 0.70
C ARG A 262 -9.39 -8.93 -0.35
N VAL A 263 -9.17 -9.39 -1.57
CA VAL A 263 -10.23 -9.42 -2.60
C VAL A 263 -11.38 -10.32 -2.17
N ARG A 264 -11.11 -11.54 -1.65
CA ARG A 264 -12.15 -12.42 -1.10
C ARG A 264 -12.91 -11.76 0.05
N GLN A 265 -12.21 -11.07 0.93
CA GLN A 265 -12.79 -10.34 2.05
C GLN A 265 -13.73 -9.21 1.59
N ILE A 266 -13.29 -8.37 0.65
CA ILE A 266 -14.11 -7.31 0.04
C ILE A 266 -15.40 -7.92 -0.53
N LEU A 267 -15.27 -8.98 -1.32
CA LEU A 267 -16.40 -9.66 -1.93
C LEU A 267 -17.35 -10.26 -0.89
N THR A 268 -16.82 -10.90 0.15
CA THR A 268 -17.62 -11.46 1.25
C THR A 268 -18.42 -10.37 1.95
N ILE A 269 -17.81 -9.23 2.25
CA ILE A 269 -18.49 -8.08 2.86
C ILE A 269 -19.63 -7.56 1.96
N LEU A 270 -19.36 -7.39 0.66
CA LEU A 270 -20.34 -6.84 -0.26
C LEU A 270 -21.50 -7.81 -0.52
N VAL A 271 -21.21 -9.10 -0.73
CA VAL A 271 -22.24 -10.12 -0.97
C VAL A 271 -23.04 -10.40 0.31
N ASP A 272 -22.43 -10.43 1.49
CA ASP A 272 -23.14 -10.57 2.78
C ASP A 272 -24.11 -9.40 3.00
N ASN A 273 -23.68 -8.18 2.73
CA ASN A 273 -24.54 -7.01 2.79
C ASN A 273 -25.71 -7.13 1.80
N ALA A 274 -25.45 -7.54 0.56
CA ALA A 274 -26.49 -7.76 -0.45
C ALA A 274 -27.52 -8.79 0.02
N VAL A 275 -27.09 -9.95 0.54
CA VAL A 275 -27.97 -10.99 1.09
C VAL A 275 -28.72 -10.49 2.34
N LYS A 276 -28.06 -9.68 3.18
CA LYS A 276 -28.65 -9.14 4.42
C LYS A 276 -29.80 -8.19 4.12
N PHE A 277 -29.66 -7.31 3.14
CA PHE A 277 -30.64 -6.26 2.84
C PHE A 277 -31.64 -6.61 1.74
N THR A 278 -31.46 -7.74 1.06
CA THR A 278 -32.44 -8.26 0.10
C THR A 278 -33.56 -9.00 0.83
N PRO A 279 -34.83 -8.75 0.49
CA PRO A 279 -35.98 -9.50 1.02
C PRO A 279 -36.01 -10.93 0.45
N ALA A 280 -36.81 -11.79 1.10
CA ALA A 280 -37.05 -13.16 0.61
C ALA A 280 -37.62 -13.14 -0.80
N GLY A 281 -37.13 -14.05 -1.68
CA GLY A 281 -37.49 -14.12 -3.11
C GLY A 281 -36.70 -13.12 -3.98
N GLY A 282 -35.81 -12.30 -3.42
CA GLY A 282 -34.97 -11.41 -4.19
C GLY A 282 -33.75 -12.07 -4.81
N THR A 283 -32.96 -11.29 -5.53
CA THR A 283 -31.76 -11.76 -6.26
C THR A 283 -30.53 -10.92 -5.92
N VAL A 284 -29.39 -11.57 -5.86
CA VAL A 284 -28.06 -10.97 -5.78
C VAL A 284 -27.24 -11.49 -6.96
N THR A 285 -26.68 -10.59 -7.75
CA THR A 285 -25.85 -10.95 -8.91
C THR A 285 -24.49 -10.33 -8.77
N VAL A 286 -23.44 -11.15 -8.91
CA VAL A 286 -22.06 -10.68 -8.95
C VAL A 286 -21.55 -10.80 -10.37
N SER A 287 -20.89 -9.77 -10.88
CA SER A 287 -20.25 -9.77 -12.20
C SER A 287 -18.84 -9.19 -12.11
N ALA A 288 -17.98 -9.62 -13.03
CA ALA A 288 -16.65 -9.08 -13.20
C ALA A 288 -16.37 -8.85 -14.68
N SER A 289 -15.79 -7.72 -15.02
CA SER A 289 -15.48 -7.32 -16.40
C SER A 289 -14.29 -6.37 -16.44
N GLU A 290 -13.74 -6.14 -17.61
CA GLU A 290 -12.77 -5.07 -17.82
C GLU A 290 -13.47 -3.70 -17.71
N TYR A 291 -12.82 -2.73 -17.06
CA TYR A 291 -13.39 -1.40 -16.86
C TYR A 291 -13.26 -0.55 -18.13
N LYS A 292 -14.35 -0.40 -18.87
CA LYS A 292 -14.36 0.26 -20.20
C LYS A 292 -13.89 1.71 -20.26
N LYS A 293 -13.87 2.43 -19.12
CA LYS A 293 -13.40 3.82 -19.07
C LYS A 293 -11.88 3.91 -18.95
N ASP A 294 -11.29 2.85 -18.41
CA ASP A 294 -9.86 2.73 -18.22
C ASP A 294 -9.50 1.25 -18.36
N GLY A 295 -8.97 0.89 -19.53
CA GLY A 295 -8.62 -0.50 -19.87
C GLY A 295 -7.51 -1.10 -19.01
N SER A 296 -6.96 -0.35 -18.05
CA SER A 296 -5.97 -0.82 -17.07
C SER A 296 -6.59 -1.38 -15.77
N MET A 297 -7.92 -1.40 -15.67
CA MET A 297 -8.64 -1.79 -14.46
C MET A 297 -9.63 -2.93 -14.69
N VAL A 298 -9.79 -3.81 -13.71
CA VAL A 298 -10.88 -4.79 -13.60
C VAL A 298 -12.00 -4.17 -12.77
N LEU A 299 -13.24 -4.26 -13.27
CA LEU A 299 -14.45 -3.85 -12.57
C LEU A 299 -15.14 -5.07 -11.98
N VAL A 300 -15.54 -4.97 -10.71
CA VAL A 300 -16.39 -5.96 -10.05
C VAL A 300 -17.65 -5.28 -9.54
N GLU A 301 -18.80 -5.90 -9.78
CA GLU A 301 -20.11 -5.37 -9.44
C GLU A 301 -20.93 -6.39 -8.67
N VAL A 302 -21.51 -5.93 -7.56
CA VAL A 302 -22.46 -6.71 -6.73
C VAL A 302 -23.79 -5.97 -6.77
N SER A 303 -24.76 -6.55 -7.45
CA SER A 303 -26.12 -6.02 -7.62
C SER A 303 -27.11 -6.77 -6.73
N ASP A 304 -27.94 -6.06 -6.01
CA ASP A 304 -29.01 -6.60 -5.18
C ASP A 304 -30.37 -6.00 -5.56
N THR A 305 -31.45 -6.72 -5.28
CA THR A 305 -32.85 -6.25 -5.40
C THR A 305 -33.43 -5.89 -4.03
N GLY A 306 -32.61 -5.31 -3.16
CA GLY A 306 -32.96 -4.97 -1.79
C GLY A 306 -33.71 -3.65 -1.61
N CYS A 307 -33.69 -3.15 -0.39
CA CYS A 307 -34.40 -1.90 -0.04
C CYS A 307 -33.82 -0.64 -0.71
N GLY A 308 -32.60 -0.71 -1.25
CA GLY A 308 -31.91 0.45 -1.80
C GLY A 308 -31.43 1.42 -0.71
N ILE A 309 -30.72 2.46 -1.15
CA ILE A 309 -30.07 3.47 -0.31
C ILE A 309 -30.48 4.85 -0.81
N LYS A 310 -30.75 5.77 0.10
CA LYS A 310 -31.09 7.15 -0.24
C LYS A 310 -29.88 7.90 -0.79
N PRO A 311 -30.04 8.83 -1.74
CA PRO A 311 -28.92 9.56 -2.35
C PRO A 311 -28.01 10.26 -1.35
N GLU A 312 -28.57 10.84 -0.29
CA GLU A 312 -27.81 11.52 0.78
C GLU A 312 -26.96 10.58 1.65
N GLU A 313 -27.20 9.27 1.58
CA GLU A 313 -26.51 8.26 2.37
C GLU A 313 -25.42 7.52 1.57
N THR A 314 -25.41 7.62 0.25
CA THR A 314 -24.53 6.84 -0.64
C THR A 314 -23.03 7.06 -0.42
N GLU A 315 -22.62 8.25 -0.01
CA GLU A 315 -21.23 8.53 0.36
C GLU A 315 -20.93 8.12 1.81
N ARG A 316 -21.92 8.33 2.69
CA ARG A 316 -21.76 8.12 4.14
C ARG A 316 -21.73 6.67 4.56
N ILE A 317 -22.31 5.75 3.80
CA ILE A 317 -22.28 4.32 4.12
C ILE A 317 -20.86 3.72 4.17
N PHE A 318 -19.86 4.41 3.61
CA PHE A 318 -18.45 4.05 3.69
C PHE A 318 -17.71 4.72 4.85
N GLU A 319 -18.39 5.59 5.64
CA GLU A 319 -17.81 6.20 6.82
C GLU A 319 -17.73 5.19 7.98
N HIS A 320 -16.79 5.43 8.87
CA HIS A 320 -16.57 4.61 10.05
C HIS A 320 -17.78 4.63 10.99
N LEU A 321 -18.27 3.45 11.39
CA LEU A 321 -19.43 3.25 12.30
C LEU A 321 -20.77 3.83 11.78
N TYR A 322 -20.84 4.19 10.51
CA TYR A 322 -22.09 4.71 9.96
C TYR A 322 -23.09 3.59 9.67
N GLN A 323 -24.33 3.81 10.05
CA GLN A 323 -25.45 2.91 9.79
C GLN A 323 -26.67 3.72 9.35
N VAL A 324 -27.34 3.25 8.32
CA VAL A 324 -28.63 3.81 7.90
C VAL A 324 -29.67 3.52 9.01
N THR A 325 -30.25 4.58 9.58
CA THR A 325 -31.22 4.46 10.65
C THR A 325 -32.62 4.34 10.03
N ASP A 326 -33.10 3.11 9.84
CA ASP A 326 -34.46 2.86 9.39
C ASP A 326 -35.27 2.20 10.51
N PRO A 327 -36.47 2.71 10.88
CA PRO A 327 -37.28 2.17 11.97
C PRO A 327 -37.69 0.69 11.83
N GLY A 328 -37.61 0.13 10.60
CA GLY A 328 -37.93 -1.27 10.28
C GLY A 328 -36.77 -2.26 10.44
N SER A 329 -35.55 -1.83 10.73
CA SER A 329 -34.35 -2.66 10.74
C SER A 329 -33.92 -3.18 12.12
N ALA A 330 -34.79 -3.11 13.13
CA ALA A 330 -34.52 -3.64 14.47
C ALA A 330 -34.21 -5.16 14.39
N GLY A 331 -32.93 -5.53 14.51
CA GLY A 331 -32.43 -6.92 14.52
C GLY A 331 -31.36 -7.25 13.47
N ARG A 332 -30.98 -6.32 12.57
CA ARG A 332 -29.99 -6.58 11.50
C ARG A 332 -28.70 -5.75 11.66
N ARG A 333 -28.36 -5.34 12.88
CA ARG A 333 -27.25 -4.42 13.16
C ARG A 333 -25.90 -5.15 13.22
N GLY A 334 -24.99 -4.82 12.28
CA GLY A 334 -23.55 -4.96 12.48
C GLY A 334 -22.97 -3.68 13.08
N LEU A 335 -21.64 -3.58 13.25
CA LEU A 335 -21.00 -2.34 13.78
C LEU A 335 -20.92 -1.19 12.74
N GLY A 336 -21.31 -1.38 11.48
CA GLY A 336 -21.12 -0.37 10.42
C GLY A 336 -19.65 -0.23 9.98
N LEU A 337 -18.84 -1.27 10.18
CA LEU A 337 -17.42 -1.28 9.84
C LEU A 337 -17.14 -1.95 8.48
N GLY A 338 -17.95 -2.93 8.06
CA GLY A 338 -17.66 -3.75 6.89
C GLY A 338 -17.46 -2.93 5.60
N LEU A 339 -18.34 -1.99 5.26
CA LEU A 339 -18.18 -1.16 4.06
C LEU A 339 -16.98 -0.21 4.17
N HIS A 340 -16.67 0.29 5.35
CA HIS A 340 -15.46 1.07 5.59
C HIS A 340 -14.20 0.23 5.35
N ILE A 341 -14.15 -1.01 5.89
CA ILE A 341 -13.06 -1.96 5.65
C ILE A 341 -12.93 -2.28 4.15
N ALA A 342 -14.04 -2.57 3.47
CA ALA A 342 -14.01 -2.83 2.04
C ALA A 342 -13.42 -1.65 1.24
N LYS A 343 -13.77 -0.40 1.59
CA LYS A 343 -13.21 0.80 0.98
C LYS A 343 -11.71 0.92 1.23
N GLU A 344 -11.26 0.76 2.47
CA GLU A 344 -9.83 0.82 2.82
C GLU A 344 -9.03 -0.25 2.07
N LEU A 345 -9.53 -1.48 2.02
CA LEU A 345 -8.89 -2.58 1.31
C LEU A 345 -8.80 -2.33 -0.21
N VAL A 346 -9.83 -1.76 -0.83
CA VAL A 346 -9.83 -1.41 -2.25
C VAL A 346 -8.83 -0.28 -2.52
N VAL A 347 -8.86 0.80 -1.71
CA VAL A 347 -7.98 1.97 -1.88
C VAL A 347 -6.50 1.59 -1.72
N ARG A 348 -6.18 0.75 -0.74
CA ARG A 348 -4.79 0.28 -0.52
C ARG A 348 -4.26 -0.60 -1.64
N GLN A 349 -5.13 -1.17 -2.44
CA GLN A 349 -4.78 -1.93 -3.65
C GLN A 349 -4.81 -1.06 -4.92
N GLY A 350 -4.82 0.27 -4.79
CA GLY A 350 -4.84 1.20 -5.93
C GLY A 350 -6.18 1.28 -6.65
N GLY A 351 -7.25 0.77 -6.03
CA GLY A 351 -8.60 0.74 -6.59
C GLY A 351 -9.50 1.87 -6.10
N LYS A 352 -10.75 1.81 -6.53
CA LYS A 352 -11.84 2.70 -6.11
C LYS A 352 -13.13 1.90 -5.93
N ILE A 353 -13.93 2.23 -4.91
CA ILE A 353 -15.25 1.65 -4.65
C ILE A 353 -16.33 2.74 -4.62
N TRP A 354 -17.52 2.42 -5.12
CA TRP A 354 -18.69 3.31 -5.08
C TRP A 354 -19.99 2.49 -5.11
N VAL A 355 -21.12 3.16 -4.91
CA VAL A 355 -22.45 2.59 -4.98
C VAL A 355 -23.36 3.43 -5.88
N THR A 356 -24.21 2.76 -6.63
CA THR A 356 -25.35 3.35 -7.33
C THR A 356 -26.61 2.67 -6.81
N SER A 357 -27.54 3.42 -6.26
CA SER A 357 -28.71 2.82 -5.61
C SER A 357 -29.97 3.67 -5.82
N VAL A 358 -31.11 3.00 -5.83
CA VAL A 358 -32.43 3.63 -5.88
C VAL A 358 -33.29 3.04 -4.77
N PRO A 359 -33.83 3.86 -3.86
CA PRO A 359 -34.71 3.39 -2.79
C PRO A 359 -35.85 2.52 -3.33
N GLY A 360 -36.03 1.34 -2.74
CA GLY A 360 -37.04 0.36 -3.14
C GLY A 360 -36.74 -0.46 -4.40
N LYS A 361 -35.59 -0.25 -5.08
CA LYS A 361 -35.20 -1.01 -6.28
C LYS A 361 -33.92 -1.82 -6.12
N GLY A 362 -33.15 -1.57 -5.06
CA GLY A 362 -31.87 -2.24 -4.79
C GLY A 362 -30.66 -1.37 -4.97
N SER A 363 -29.48 -1.98 -4.87
CA SER A 363 -28.19 -1.30 -4.93
C SER A 363 -27.23 -2.04 -5.86
N LEU A 364 -26.30 -1.28 -6.45
CA LEU A 364 -25.18 -1.76 -7.24
C LEU A 364 -23.90 -1.24 -6.60
N PHE A 365 -23.20 -2.09 -5.87
CA PHE A 365 -21.87 -1.81 -5.37
C PHE A 365 -20.84 -2.17 -6.43
N SER A 366 -19.96 -1.23 -6.75
CA SER A 366 -18.95 -1.40 -7.79
C SER A 366 -17.58 -1.05 -7.22
N PHE A 367 -16.57 -1.85 -7.54
CA PHE A 367 -15.19 -1.49 -7.27
C PHE A 367 -14.28 -1.86 -8.44
N ILE A 368 -13.16 -1.15 -8.55
CA ILE A 368 -12.12 -1.41 -9.56
C ILE A 368 -10.81 -1.75 -8.89
N LEU A 369 -10.03 -2.62 -9.54
CA LEU A 369 -8.67 -2.98 -9.15
C LEU A 369 -7.76 -2.91 -10.38
N PRO A 370 -6.47 -2.55 -10.22
CA PRO A 370 -5.52 -2.55 -11.33
C PRO A 370 -5.39 -3.92 -11.98
N ILE A 371 -5.30 -3.98 -13.30
CA ILE A 371 -4.96 -5.19 -14.03
C ILE A 371 -3.50 -5.54 -13.72
N PHE A 372 -3.25 -6.83 -13.46
CA PHE A 372 -1.90 -7.31 -13.29
C PHE A 372 -1.10 -7.16 -14.59
N SER A 373 0.03 -6.49 -14.50
CA SER A 373 1.03 -6.46 -15.56
C SER A 373 2.41 -6.78 -14.98
N LEU A 374 3.27 -7.42 -15.77
CA LEU A 374 4.64 -7.67 -15.35
C LEU A 374 5.40 -6.36 -15.09
N ALA A 375 5.03 -5.30 -15.84
CA ALA A 375 5.57 -3.96 -15.63
C ALA A 375 5.28 -3.41 -14.23
N SER A 376 4.11 -3.68 -13.67
CA SER A 376 3.76 -3.23 -12.30
C SER A 376 4.63 -3.86 -11.22
N LEU A 377 5.18 -5.06 -11.45
CA LEU A 377 6.16 -5.70 -10.57
C LEU A 377 7.58 -5.15 -10.75
N ILE A 378 7.94 -4.76 -11.97
CA ILE A 378 9.28 -4.26 -12.31
C ILE A 378 9.43 -2.80 -11.88
N LEU A 379 8.38 -2.00 -11.99
CA LEU A 379 8.41 -0.55 -11.72
C LEU A 379 9.00 -0.18 -10.35
N PRO A 380 8.64 -0.82 -9.23
CA PRO A 380 9.26 -0.53 -7.94
C PRO A 380 10.77 -0.81 -7.90
N LEU A 381 11.25 -1.81 -8.64
CA LEU A 381 12.69 -2.15 -8.71
C LEU A 381 13.50 -1.08 -9.47
N LEU A 382 12.85 -0.34 -10.36
CA LEU A 382 13.49 0.72 -11.16
C LEU A 382 13.56 2.07 -10.43
N THR A 383 12.69 2.29 -9.43
CA THR A 383 12.58 3.59 -8.74
C THR A 383 13.57 3.74 -7.58
N HIS A 384 14.25 2.67 -7.17
CA HIS A 384 15.05 2.65 -5.95
C HIS A 384 16.51 3.05 -6.11
N GLU A 385 17.01 3.57 -7.24
CA GLU A 385 18.29 4.31 -7.26
C GLU A 385 18.63 4.95 -8.61
N ASN A 386 19.26 6.11 -8.53
CA ASN A 386 19.63 7.07 -9.56
C ASN A 386 20.80 6.64 -10.47
N GLU A 387 20.98 5.39 -10.82
CA GLU A 387 22.05 5.02 -11.76
C GLU A 387 21.51 4.54 -13.11
N PRO A 388 21.96 5.14 -14.22
CA PRO A 388 21.62 4.67 -15.56
C PRO A 388 22.41 3.39 -15.85
N GLY A 389 21.73 2.26 -15.97
CA GLY A 389 22.30 0.98 -16.32
C GLY A 389 22.00 -0.14 -15.34
N ASN A 390 20.79 -0.21 -14.82
CA ASN A 390 20.36 -1.26 -13.90
C ASN A 390 20.52 -2.63 -14.53
N LEU A 391 21.58 -3.34 -14.16
CA LEU A 391 21.74 -4.75 -14.48
C LEU A 391 20.67 -5.53 -13.70
N MET A 392 19.74 -6.14 -14.43
CA MET A 392 18.77 -7.06 -13.85
C MET A 392 19.16 -8.49 -14.15
N ALA A 393 19.05 -9.35 -13.15
CA ALA A 393 19.22 -10.79 -13.31
C ALA A 393 17.87 -11.50 -13.11
N LEU A 394 17.51 -12.32 -14.08
CA LEU A 394 16.38 -13.25 -13.99
C LEU A 394 16.90 -14.58 -13.43
N PHE A 395 16.35 -15.00 -12.32
CA PHE A 395 16.66 -16.26 -11.68
C PHE A 395 15.53 -17.26 -11.90
N VAL A 396 15.89 -18.52 -11.99
CA VAL A 396 14.99 -19.66 -12.09
C VAL A 396 15.33 -20.65 -10.99
N ALA A 397 14.38 -20.95 -10.13
CA ALA A 397 14.46 -22.07 -9.21
C ALA A 397 13.60 -23.21 -9.78
N GLN A 398 14.24 -24.31 -10.16
CA GLN A 398 13.60 -25.50 -10.71
C GLN A 398 13.62 -26.62 -9.68
N ILE A 399 12.49 -27.28 -9.50
CA ILE A 399 12.31 -28.40 -8.57
C ILE A 399 12.10 -29.66 -9.40
N GLU A 400 12.89 -30.70 -9.12
CA GLU A 400 12.78 -32.01 -9.75
C GLU A 400 12.46 -33.04 -8.65
N SER A 401 11.41 -33.84 -8.87
CA SER A 401 11.09 -34.93 -7.95
C SER A 401 12.19 -35.99 -7.95
N GLY A 402 12.62 -36.41 -6.77
CA GLY A 402 13.67 -37.41 -6.62
C GLY A 402 13.30 -38.82 -7.12
N ASP A 403 12.02 -39.08 -7.31
CA ASP A 403 11.49 -40.34 -7.86
C ASP A 403 11.24 -40.29 -9.38
N GLY A 404 11.54 -39.15 -10.02
CA GLY A 404 11.32 -38.94 -11.45
C GLY A 404 9.84 -38.79 -11.84
N SER A 405 8.96 -38.61 -10.88
CA SER A 405 7.54 -38.31 -11.13
C SER A 405 7.39 -36.91 -11.75
N PRO A 406 6.50 -36.75 -12.73
CA PRO A 406 6.20 -35.40 -13.26
C PRO A 406 5.42 -34.52 -12.28
N ASP A 407 4.91 -35.07 -11.19
CA ASP A 407 4.17 -34.33 -10.16
C ASP A 407 5.09 -33.93 -9.00
N VAL A 408 5.50 -32.67 -8.98
CA VAL A 408 6.17 -32.09 -7.79
C VAL A 408 5.12 -31.81 -6.72
N PRO A 409 5.34 -32.22 -5.47
CA PRO A 409 4.41 -31.91 -4.41
C PRO A 409 4.20 -30.38 -4.28
N ARG A 410 2.96 -29.92 -4.31
CA ARG A 410 2.61 -28.48 -4.09
C ARG A 410 3.31 -27.89 -2.89
N ARG A 411 3.53 -28.72 -1.87
CA ARG A 411 4.22 -28.35 -0.65
C ARG A 411 5.70 -27.98 -0.87
N ALA A 412 6.38 -28.63 -1.79
CA ALA A 412 7.77 -28.31 -2.15
C ALA A 412 7.86 -26.93 -2.82
N LEU A 413 6.90 -26.61 -3.69
CA LEU A 413 6.77 -25.28 -4.32
C LEU A 413 6.50 -24.19 -3.29
N ASP A 414 5.57 -24.43 -2.35
CA ASP A 414 5.21 -23.47 -1.30
C ASP A 414 6.40 -23.20 -0.36
N VAL A 415 7.13 -24.25 0.02
CA VAL A 415 8.36 -24.12 0.84
C VAL A 415 9.45 -23.37 0.08
N THR A 416 9.66 -23.67 -1.21
CA THR A 416 10.63 -22.94 -2.04
C THR A 416 10.26 -21.47 -2.13
N ARG A 417 8.98 -21.15 -2.36
CA ARG A 417 8.48 -19.77 -2.40
C ARG A 417 8.74 -19.04 -1.08
N MET A 418 8.45 -19.68 0.05
CA MET A 418 8.69 -19.12 1.39
C MET A 418 10.18 -18.82 1.62
N ILE A 419 11.08 -19.75 1.24
CA ILE A 419 12.53 -19.58 1.36
C ILE A 419 13.03 -18.45 0.45
N LEU A 420 12.52 -18.36 -0.78
CA LEU A 420 12.84 -17.27 -1.70
C LEU A 420 12.44 -15.91 -1.12
N GLN A 421 11.23 -15.80 -0.58
CA GLN A 421 10.76 -14.56 0.08
C GLN A 421 11.62 -14.15 1.27
N GLN A 422 12.14 -15.10 2.04
CA GLN A 422 13.05 -14.82 3.16
C GLN A 422 14.48 -14.46 2.71
N CYS A 423 14.94 -15.01 1.58
CA CYS A 423 16.28 -14.77 1.05
C CYS A 423 16.39 -13.46 0.26
N LEU A 424 15.32 -13.01 -0.35
CA LEU A 424 15.29 -11.85 -1.22
C LEU A 424 14.94 -10.58 -0.42
N ARG A 425 15.60 -9.47 -0.75
CA ARG A 425 15.22 -8.16 -0.18
C ARG A 425 14.06 -7.60 -0.99
N ALA A 426 13.01 -7.18 -0.33
CA ALA A 426 11.80 -6.66 -0.97
C ALA A 426 12.02 -5.38 -1.81
N ASP A 427 13.08 -4.64 -1.55
CA ASP A 427 13.46 -3.41 -2.24
C ASP A 427 14.27 -3.64 -3.55
N SER A 428 14.89 -4.81 -3.68
CA SER A 428 15.79 -5.11 -4.81
C SER A 428 15.46 -6.40 -5.57
N ALA A 429 14.44 -7.13 -5.14
CA ALA A 429 14.06 -8.39 -5.78
C ALA A 429 12.55 -8.64 -5.73
N VAL A 430 12.01 -9.26 -6.78
CA VAL A 430 10.59 -9.62 -6.86
C VAL A 430 10.42 -11.05 -7.40
N LEU A 431 9.57 -11.82 -6.71
CA LEU A 431 9.15 -13.14 -7.18
C LEU A 431 8.05 -12.94 -8.23
N LEU A 432 8.25 -13.55 -9.41
CA LEU A 432 7.27 -13.47 -10.49
C LEU A 432 6.16 -14.51 -10.28
N PRO A 433 4.91 -14.17 -10.61
CA PRO A 433 3.83 -15.16 -10.66
C PRO A 433 4.05 -16.13 -11.82
N PRO A 434 3.35 -17.27 -11.85
CA PRO A 434 3.38 -18.17 -13.01
C PRO A 434 2.99 -17.42 -14.28
N ILE A 435 3.85 -17.45 -15.28
CA ILE A 435 3.68 -16.77 -16.56
C ILE A 435 3.48 -17.82 -17.65
N GLY A 436 2.22 -18.04 -18.06
CA GLY A 436 1.85 -18.98 -19.14
C GLY A 436 1.88 -20.47 -18.73
N PRO A 437 1.79 -21.39 -19.69
CA PRO A 437 1.77 -22.84 -19.45
C PRO A 437 3.16 -23.39 -19.15
N VAL A 438 4.06 -22.58 -18.64
CA VAL A 438 5.40 -22.99 -18.23
C VAL A 438 5.28 -23.90 -17.01
N ASP A 439 5.97 -25.03 -17.06
CA ASP A 439 6.03 -26.08 -16.05
C ASP A 439 5.74 -25.59 -14.63
N ASP A 440 4.74 -26.20 -13.98
CA ASP A 440 4.35 -25.94 -12.58
C ASP A 440 5.51 -26.14 -11.57
N HIS A 441 6.73 -26.46 -12.06
CA HIS A 441 7.92 -26.80 -11.29
C HIS A 441 8.99 -25.71 -11.28
N LYS A 442 8.73 -24.55 -11.91
CA LYS A 442 9.69 -23.44 -12.02
C LYS A 442 9.16 -22.20 -11.32
N LEU A 443 9.99 -21.60 -10.48
CA LEU A 443 9.75 -20.30 -9.86
C LEU A 443 10.74 -19.29 -10.43
N PHE A 444 10.24 -18.19 -10.96
CA PHE A 444 11.03 -17.10 -11.53
C PHE A 444 11.09 -15.92 -10.57
N PHE A 445 12.25 -15.28 -10.46
CA PHE A 445 12.38 -14.04 -9.71
C PHE A 445 13.41 -13.11 -10.34
N LEU A 446 13.18 -11.82 -10.21
CA LEU A 446 14.06 -10.76 -10.70
C LEU A 446 14.85 -10.16 -9.56
N VAL A 447 16.10 -9.84 -9.81
CA VAL A 447 16.94 -9.08 -8.88
C VAL A 447 17.55 -7.90 -9.63
N ALA A 448 17.34 -6.70 -9.11
CA ALA A 448 17.91 -5.47 -9.63
C ALA A 448 19.32 -5.23 -9.07
N ASN A 449 20.12 -4.44 -9.78
CA ASN A 449 21.45 -3.97 -9.36
C ASN A 449 22.43 -5.10 -8.98
N THR A 450 22.37 -6.25 -9.70
CA THR A 450 23.17 -7.43 -9.40
C THR A 450 24.18 -7.69 -10.52
N GLN A 451 25.45 -7.80 -10.16
CA GLN A 451 26.54 -8.27 -11.04
C GLN A 451 26.75 -9.78 -10.86
N GLN A 452 27.56 -10.40 -11.75
CA GLN A 452 27.86 -11.85 -11.78
C GLN A 452 28.17 -12.42 -10.38
N ARG A 453 29.09 -11.80 -9.65
CA ARG A 453 29.48 -12.26 -8.31
C ARG A 453 28.34 -12.15 -7.29
N GLY A 454 27.49 -11.14 -7.41
CA GLY A 454 26.31 -10.98 -6.57
C GLY A 454 25.27 -12.06 -6.85
N ALA A 455 25.04 -12.38 -8.12
CA ALA A 455 24.12 -13.44 -8.53
C ALA A 455 24.56 -14.81 -8.01
N GLU A 456 25.84 -15.15 -8.11
CA GLU A 456 26.40 -16.38 -7.57
C GLU A 456 26.26 -16.49 -6.03
N ILE A 457 26.40 -15.37 -5.31
CA ILE A 457 26.18 -15.33 -3.85
C ILE A 457 24.71 -15.61 -3.53
N ILE A 458 23.78 -15.04 -4.29
CA ILE A 458 22.32 -15.24 -4.12
C ILE A 458 21.97 -16.71 -4.38
N GLU A 459 22.44 -17.30 -5.47
CA GLU A 459 22.24 -18.72 -5.80
C GLU A 459 22.72 -19.63 -4.66
N ASN A 460 23.96 -19.45 -4.23
CA ASN A 460 24.56 -20.28 -3.17
C ASN A 460 23.81 -20.14 -1.84
N ARG A 461 23.31 -18.93 -1.51
CA ARG A 461 22.52 -18.70 -0.31
C ARG A 461 21.18 -19.42 -0.36
N ILE A 462 20.48 -19.35 -1.49
CA ILE A 462 19.19 -20.01 -1.71
C ILE A 462 19.37 -21.53 -1.67
N LEU A 463 20.34 -22.07 -2.43
CA LEU A 463 20.64 -23.50 -2.45
C LEU A 463 21.04 -24.03 -1.06
N GLY A 464 21.81 -23.26 -0.30
CA GLY A 464 22.18 -23.61 1.08
C GLY A 464 20.97 -23.70 2.02
N GLN A 465 20.00 -22.81 1.89
CA GLN A 465 18.78 -22.85 2.70
C GLN A 465 17.83 -23.97 2.26
N LEU A 466 17.65 -24.17 0.96
CA LEU A 466 16.84 -25.26 0.42
C LEU A 466 17.42 -26.62 0.80
N GLY A 467 18.75 -26.82 0.66
CA GLY A 467 19.42 -28.07 1.00
C GLY A 467 19.36 -28.45 2.49
N ASN A 468 19.18 -27.47 3.38
CA ASN A 468 19.02 -27.71 4.82
C ASN A 468 17.56 -28.03 5.23
N HIS A 469 16.59 -27.83 4.34
CA HIS A 469 15.17 -28.05 4.65
C HIS A 469 14.79 -29.52 4.47
N HIS A 470 14.05 -30.09 5.43
CA HIS A 470 13.73 -31.51 5.48
C HIS A 470 12.86 -32.02 4.30
N GLU A 471 12.10 -31.13 3.65
CA GLU A 471 11.25 -31.45 2.51
C GLU A 471 12.09 -31.80 1.24
N PHE A 472 13.31 -31.29 1.11
CA PHE A 472 14.19 -31.51 -0.05
C PHE A 472 15.23 -32.62 0.14
N LYS A 473 15.04 -33.52 1.10
CA LYS A 473 15.96 -34.66 1.28
C LYS A 473 15.92 -35.66 0.13
N SER A 474 14.79 -35.73 -0.58
CA SER A 474 14.57 -36.62 -1.71
C SER A 474 14.50 -35.88 -3.06
N ASP A 475 14.17 -34.60 -3.05
CA ASP A 475 13.96 -33.82 -4.25
C ASP A 475 15.18 -32.97 -4.57
N LYS A 476 15.42 -32.75 -5.88
CA LYS A 476 16.55 -31.98 -6.37
C LYS A 476 16.09 -30.58 -6.73
N VAL A 477 16.67 -29.57 -6.09
CA VAL A 477 16.40 -28.18 -6.44
C VAL A 477 17.64 -27.58 -7.07
N SER A 478 17.48 -27.00 -8.25
CA SER A 478 18.50 -26.22 -8.93
C SER A 478 18.08 -24.75 -9.00
N VAL A 479 19.05 -23.85 -8.85
CA VAL A 479 18.86 -22.42 -9.06
C VAL A 479 19.87 -21.97 -10.10
N SER A 480 19.41 -21.26 -11.11
CA SER A 480 20.26 -20.67 -12.14
C SER A 480 19.84 -19.23 -12.41
N HIS A 481 20.71 -18.45 -13.03
CA HIS A 481 20.41 -17.08 -13.40
C HIS A 481 20.84 -16.75 -14.84
N THR A 482 20.17 -15.76 -15.41
CA THR A 482 20.48 -15.15 -16.71
C THR A 482 20.38 -13.65 -16.56
N PHE A 483 21.38 -12.92 -17.05
CA PHE A 483 21.29 -11.46 -17.07
C PHE A 483 20.42 -11.00 -18.23
N LEU A 484 19.52 -10.07 -17.93
CA LEU A 484 18.79 -9.37 -18.98
C LEU A 484 19.76 -8.47 -19.77
N PRO A 485 19.51 -8.28 -21.07
CA PRO A 485 20.26 -7.32 -21.84
C PRO A 485 20.28 -5.95 -21.15
N PRO A 486 21.40 -5.22 -21.14
CA PRO A 486 21.46 -3.91 -20.53
C PRO A 486 20.52 -2.97 -21.28
N MET A 487 19.47 -2.51 -20.60
CA MET A 487 18.49 -1.59 -21.14
C MET A 487 18.64 -0.24 -20.43
N SER A 488 18.72 0.84 -21.21
CA SER A 488 18.70 2.20 -20.69
C SER A 488 17.35 2.88 -21.02
N ARG A 489 16.91 3.74 -20.13
CA ARG A 489 15.74 4.59 -20.36
C ARG A 489 16.06 5.60 -21.44
N GLU A 490 15.18 5.77 -22.42
CA GLU A 490 15.32 6.77 -23.47
C GLU A 490 15.10 8.19 -22.94
N VAL A 491 15.68 9.18 -23.62
CA VAL A 491 15.46 10.59 -23.27
C VAL A 491 13.98 10.91 -23.53
N ASN A 492 13.25 11.30 -22.46
CA ASN A 492 11.80 11.55 -22.42
C ASN A 492 10.89 10.31 -22.27
N GLU A 493 11.42 9.12 -22.06
CA GLU A 493 10.62 7.93 -21.72
C GLU A 493 10.14 8.01 -20.26
N SER A 494 8.85 7.73 -19.99
CA SER A 494 8.38 7.59 -18.60
C SER A 494 8.91 6.32 -17.96
N MET A 495 8.91 6.25 -16.62
CA MET A 495 9.33 5.03 -15.89
C MET A 495 8.36 3.87 -16.15
N GLU A 496 7.08 4.17 -16.32
CA GLU A 496 6.05 3.19 -16.66
C GLU A 496 6.31 2.56 -18.04
N THR A 497 6.58 3.38 -19.07
CA THR A 497 6.90 2.89 -20.43
C THR A 497 8.19 2.08 -20.44
N PHE A 498 9.19 2.51 -19.69
CA PHE A 498 10.43 1.76 -19.52
C PHE A 498 10.19 0.41 -18.83
N ALA A 499 9.36 0.36 -17.77
CA ALA A 499 8.98 -0.88 -17.10
C ALA A 499 8.19 -1.83 -18.03
N GLU A 500 7.32 -1.30 -18.89
CA GLU A 500 6.61 -2.10 -19.90
C GLU A 500 7.59 -2.76 -20.90
N ARG A 501 8.57 -2.00 -21.37
CA ARG A 501 9.60 -2.51 -22.30
C ARG A 501 10.48 -3.58 -21.63
N MET A 502 10.86 -3.37 -20.37
CA MET A 502 11.55 -4.37 -19.56
C MET A 502 10.69 -5.63 -19.36
N ALA A 503 9.40 -5.47 -19.15
CA ALA A 503 8.48 -6.61 -18.98
C ALA A 503 8.37 -7.50 -20.23
N VAL A 504 8.45 -6.90 -21.42
CA VAL A 504 8.50 -7.67 -22.68
C VAL A 504 9.78 -8.52 -22.73
N GLU A 505 10.93 -7.92 -22.44
CA GLU A 505 12.22 -8.62 -22.43
C GLU A 505 12.24 -9.76 -21.41
N VAL A 506 11.76 -9.52 -20.17
CA VAL A 506 11.66 -10.57 -19.15
C VAL A 506 10.77 -11.72 -19.62
N ARG A 507 9.65 -11.43 -20.30
CA ARG A 507 8.76 -12.47 -20.84
C ARG A 507 9.42 -13.28 -21.93
N GLU A 508 10.18 -12.65 -22.82
CA GLU A 508 10.94 -13.34 -23.87
C GLU A 508 12.01 -14.27 -23.27
N GLN A 509 12.73 -13.80 -22.25
CA GLN A 509 13.74 -14.62 -21.57
C GLN A 509 13.12 -15.83 -20.85
N ILE A 510 11.96 -15.66 -20.19
CA ILE A 510 11.23 -16.76 -19.57
C ILE A 510 10.80 -17.81 -20.62
N ASN A 511 10.29 -17.36 -21.76
CA ASN A 511 9.88 -18.25 -22.85
C ASN A 511 11.08 -19.01 -23.44
N ASN A 512 12.24 -18.34 -23.60
CA ASN A 512 13.46 -18.96 -24.09
C ASN A 512 13.97 -20.06 -23.14
N ILE A 513 13.91 -19.82 -21.82
CA ILE A 513 14.28 -20.82 -20.80
C ILE A 513 13.30 -22.02 -20.83
N GLY A 514 12.00 -21.77 -21.12
CA GLY A 514 11.02 -22.85 -21.30
C GLY A 514 11.21 -23.67 -22.56
N CYS A 515 11.67 -23.07 -23.65
CA CYS A 515 11.86 -23.75 -24.96
C CYS A 515 13.15 -24.57 -25.04
N LEU A 516 14.20 -24.24 -24.30
CA LEU A 516 15.50 -24.93 -24.36
C LEU A 516 15.47 -26.34 -23.78
N GLN A 517 14.45 -26.75 -23.04
CA GLN A 517 14.33 -28.10 -22.46
C GLN A 517 13.40 -29.05 -23.24
N GLY A 518 12.70 -28.59 -24.27
CA GLY A 518 11.88 -29.44 -25.18
C GLY A 518 12.69 -30.08 -26.33
N ALA A 519 14.02 -29.83 -26.40
CA ALA A 519 14.89 -30.26 -27.48
C ALA A 519 16.09 -31.11 -27.00
N ALA A 520 16.05 -31.68 -25.79
CA ALA A 520 17.08 -32.60 -25.27
C ALA A 520 16.52 -33.98 -24.97
#